data_fce3a29680100a670518ae5ae58b72d9
#
_entry.id   fce3a29680100a670518ae5ae58b72d9
#
_cell.length_a   1.000
_cell.length_b   1.000
_cell.length_c   1.000
_cell.angle_alpha   90.00
_cell.angle_beta   90.00
_cell.angle_gamma   90.00
#
_symmetry.space_group_name_H-M   'P 1'
#
loop_
_entity.id
_entity.type
_entity.pdbx_description
1 polymer ?
#
loop_
_entity_poly.entity_id
_entity_poly.type
_entity_poly.pdbx_seq_one_letter_code
_entity_poly.pdbx_strand_id
1 'polypeptide(L)'
;MAGTQPTTRFGKVMEIFLWLVASGVLAENIFLFLQNRHLSEALAPQITAGMQLQMLAGIASDGRLETVTLPSADSKLLIITFSPGCPACQANQDGWMKLASTLERKGVHVLWVSRDPIEITREYCVKHGIPLSDALADPPHRTFAQLGLARVPNTLLVGAEGRVEKVWAGRLDQAGWKTLFAYFGERQEAASLLQSQVGANPTRCESKLSETSVKSCK
;
A
#
# COMPACT_ATOMS: atom_id res chain seq x y z
N MET A 1 -48.15 43.65 15.87
CA MET A 1 -47.80 43.34 17.28
C MET A 1 -47.47 41.86 17.35
N ALA A 2 -46.19 41.50 17.27
CA ALA A 2 -45.76 40.10 17.36
C ALA A 2 -45.45 39.78 18.83
N GLY A 3 -46.35 38.97 19.45
CA GLY A 3 -46.20 38.51 20.82
C GLY A 3 -45.07 37.49 20.95
N THR A 4 -43.98 37.87 21.57
CA THR A 4 -42.92 36.94 22.05
C THR A 4 -43.47 36.12 23.19
N GLN A 5 -43.75 34.85 22.94
CA GLN A 5 -44.15 33.89 23.98
C GLN A 5 -42.95 33.65 24.92
N PRO A 6 -43.12 33.70 26.25
CA PRO A 6 -42.06 33.37 27.20
C PRO A 6 -41.78 31.88 27.11
N THR A 7 -40.60 31.50 26.59
CA THR A 7 -40.14 30.11 26.68
C THR A 7 -39.94 29.76 28.14
N THR A 8 -40.80 28.88 28.68
CA THR A 8 -40.72 28.41 30.05
C THR A 8 -39.40 27.71 30.29
N ARG A 9 -38.81 27.86 31.49
CA ARG A 9 -37.52 27.19 31.87
C ARG A 9 -37.56 25.68 31.56
N PHE A 10 -38.69 25.06 31.63
CA PHE A 10 -38.96 23.67 31.31
C PHE A 10 -38.73 23.36 29.82
N GLY A 11 -39.14 24.24 28.91
CA GLY A 11 -38.90 24.08 27.47
C GLY A 11 -37.42 24.10 27.11
N LYS A 12 -36.61 24.98 27.71
CA LYS A 12 -35.16 25.03 27.48
C LYS A 12 -34.41 23.79 28.00
N VAL A 13 -34.83 23.26 29.15
CA VAL A 13 -34.25 22.03 29.70
C VAL A 13 -34.55 20.83 28.79
N MET A 14 -35.78 20.73 28.31
CA MET A 14 -36.19 19.69 27.36
C MET A 14 -35.40 19.78 26.04
N GLU A 15 -35.20 20.99 25.51
CA GLU A 15 -34.44 21.22 24.30
C GLU A 15 -32.98 20.80 24.48
N ILE A 16 -32.32 21.18 25.57
CA ILE A 16 -30.95 20.76 25.90
C ILE A 16 -30.88 19.25 26.03
N PHE A 17 -31.84 18.61 26.69
CA PHE A 17 -31.87 17.16 26.82
C PHE A 17 -31.97 16.46 25.46
N LEU A 18 -32.87 16.95 24.57
CA LEU A 18 -32.99 16.41 23.21
C LEU A 18 -31.66 16.55 22.39
N TRP A 19 -31.01 17.70 22.51
CA TRP A 19 -29.70 17.88 21.84
C TRP A 19 -28.60 16.95 22.37
N LEU A 20 -28.60 16.69 23.69
CA LEU A 20 -27.66 15.74 24.30
C LEU A 20 -27.90 14.31 23.82
N VAL A 21 -29.16 13.90 23.77
CA VAL A 21 -29.56 12.58 23.28
C VAL A 21 -29.19 12.45 21.78
N ALA A 22 -29.53 13.45 20.95
CA ALA A 22 -29.26 13.44 19.54
C ALA A 22 -27.72 13.39 19.24
N SER A 23 -26.94 14.16 20.01
CA SER A 23 -25.48 14.13 19.87
C SER A 23 -24.86 12.80 20.32
N GLY A 24 -25.42 12.19 21.39
CA GLY A 24 -25.02 10.86 21.83
C GLY A 24 -25.25 9.78 20.77
N VAL A 25 -26.47 9.75 20.22
CA VAL A 25 -26.81 8.81 19.13
C VAL A 25 -25.95 9.02 17.90
N LEU A 26 -25.69 10.27 17.54
CA LEU A 26 -24.80 10.57 16.38
C LEU A 26 -23.37 10.08 16.62
N ALA A 27 -22.83 10.33 17.81
CA ALA A 27 -21.49 9.88 18.17
C ALA A 27 -21.37 8.35 18.15
N GLU A 28 -22.38 7.65 18.67
CA GLU A 28 -22.44 6.19 18.65
C GLU A 28 -22.51 5.64 17.22
N ASN A 29 -23.35 6.24 16.36
CA ASN A 29 -23.43 5.84 14.96
C ASN A 29 -22.11 6.06 14.20
N ILE A 30 -21.42 7.19 14.44
CA ILE A 30 -20.10 7.44 13.87
C ILE A 30 -19.09 6.39 14.35
N PHE A 31 -19.09 6.10 15.65
CA PHE A 31 -18.18 5.10 16.22
C PHE A 31 -18.43 3.72 15.62
N LEU A 32 -19.69 3.27 15.55
CA LEU A 32 -20.06 1.99 14.94
C LEU A 32 -19.72 1.94 13.46
N PHE A 33 -19.91 3.05 12.73
CA PHE A 33 -19.52 3.14 11.32
C PHE A 33 -18.01 2.98 11.12
N LEU A 34 -17.20 3.66 11.95
CA LEU A 34 -15.75 3.54 11.92
C LEU A 34 -15.28 2.11 12.28
N GLN A 35 -15.87 1.53 13.33
CA GLN A 35 -15.57 0.16 13.73
C GLN A 35 -15.95 -0.86 12.67
N ASN A 36 -17.12 -0.69 12.03
CA ASN A 36 -17.56 -1.59 10.95
C ASN A 36 -16.66 -1.51 9.71
N ARG A 37 -16.13 -0.32 9.37
CA ARG A 37 -15.12 -0.19 8.31
C ARG A 37 -13.86 -0.98 8.62
N HIS A 38 -13.35 -0.89 9.85
CA HIS A 38 -12.18 -1.67 10.27
C HIS A 38 -12.40 -3.18 10.20
N LEU A 39 -13.59 -3.64 10.63
CA LEU A 39 -13.95 -5.06 10.56
C LEU A 39 -14.12 -5.54 9.11
N SER A 40 -14.72 -4.75 8.24
CA SER A 40 -14.89 -5.08 6.83
C SER A 40 -13.56 -5.23 6.11
N GLU A 41 -12.59 -4.37 6.42
CA GLU A 41 -11.22 -4.47 5.87
C GLU A 41 -10.45 -5.69 6.42
N ALA A 42 -10.72 -6.09 7.67
CA ALA A 42 -10.08 -7.26 8.28
C ALA A 42 -10.65 -8.59 7.78
N LEU A 43 -11.94 -8.61 7.41
CA LEU A 43 -12.67 -9.79 6.94
C LEU A 43 -12.69 -9.91 5.40
N ALA A 44 -12.18 -8.91 4.66
CA ALA A 44 -12.09 -9.00 3.21
C ALA A 44 -11.27 -10.24 2.81
N PRO A 45 -11.75 -11.02 1.83
CA PRO A 45 -11.01 -12.17 1.34
C PRO A 45 -9.64 -11.71 0.88
N GLN A 46 -8.60 -12.33 1.41
CA GLN A 46 -7.23 -12.03 1.01
C GLN A 46 -6.83 -12.93 -0.15
N ILE A 47 -6.14 -12.35 -1.12
CA ILE A 47 -5.59 -13.12 -2.21
C ILE A 47 -4.55 -14.12 -1.68
N THR A 48 -4.66 -15.35 -2.13
CA THR A 48 -3.74 -16.44 -1.76
C THR A 48 -3.22 -17.15 -3.00
N ALA A 49 -2.09 -17.82 -2.84
CA ALA A 49 -1.58 -18.69 -3.89
C ALA A 49 -2.61 -19.76 -4.25
N GLY A 50 -2.74 -20.05 -5.54
CA GLY A 50 -3.72 -20.97 -6.11
C GLY A 50 -5.02 -20.31 -6.58
N MET A 51 -5.34 -19.07 -6.17
CA MET A 51 -6.49 -18.35 -6.69
C MET A 51 -6.31 -18.03 -8.17
N GLN A 52 -7.44 -18.01 -8.90
CA GLN A 52 -7.47 -17.66 -10.31
C GLN A 52 -7.94 -16.24 -10.50
N LEU A 53 -7.14 -15.43 -11.16
CA LEU A 53 -7.53 -14.12 -11.65
C LEU A 53 -8.20 -14.29 -13.00
N GLN A 54 -9.36 -13.66 -13.17
CA GLN A 54 -10.07 -13.74 -14.47
C GLN A 54 -9.66 -12.57 -15.37
N MET A 55 -9.54 -11.39 -14.82
CA MET A 55 -9.28 -10.17 -15.56
C MET A 55 -8.77 -9.08 -14.62
N LEU A 56 -7.87 -8.23 -15.11
CA LEU A 56 -7.45 -7.02 -14.45
C LEU A 56 -7.86 -5.82 -15.30
N ALA A 57 -8.52 -4.86 -14.69
CA ALA A 57 -8.87 -3.62 -15.36
C ALA A 57 -8.52 -2.42 -14.47
N GLY A 58 -8.09 -1.34 -15.08
CA GLY A 58 -7.73 -0.10 -14.40
C GLY A 58 -7.74 1.06 -15.36
N ILE A 59 -7.49 2.26 -14.86
CA ILE A 59 -7.36 3.47 -15.65
C ILE A 59 -5.89 3.63 -16.03
N ALA A 60 -5.59 3.61 -17.31
CA ALA A 60 -4.26 3.83 -17.85
C ALA A 60 -3.83 5.31 -17.74
N SER A 61 -2.57 5.58 -18.04
CA SER A 61 -1.98 6.92 -17.93
C SER A 61 -2.65 7.98 -18.82
N ASP A 62 -3.33 7.56 -19.89
CA ASP A 62 -4.10 8.43 -20.79
C ASP A 62 -5.55 8.68 -20.30
N GLY A 63 -5.94 8.12 -19.16
CA GLY A 63 -7.27 8.23 -18.57
C GLY A 63 -8.30 7.24 -19.12
N ARG A 64 -7.90 6.31 -19.98
CA ARG A 64 -8.81 5.29 -20.52
C ARG A 64 -8.86 4.07 -19.61
N LEU A 65 -10.01 3.41 -19.64
CA LEU A 65 -10.14 2.09 -19.02
C LEU A 65 -9.36 1.07 -19.86
N GLU A 66 -8.38 0.45 -19.24
CA GLU A 66 -7.57 -0.59 -19.84
C GLU A 66 -7.81 -1.92 -19.16
N THR A 67 -7.84 -2.99 -19.95
CA THR A 67 -7.94 -4.35 -19.46
C THR A 67 -6.65 -5.09 -19.78
N VAL A 68 -5.99 -5.58 -18.74
CA VAL A 68 -4.74 -6.32 -18.87
C VAL A 68 -5.05 -7.78 -19.16
N THR A 69 -4.48 -8.27 -20.24
CA THR A 69 -4.53 -9.70 -20.59
C THR A 69 -3.61 -10.48 -19.64
N LEU A 70 -4.16 -11.51 -19.04
CA LEU A 70 -3.39 -12.38 -18.15
C LEU A 70 -2.41 -13.25 -18.95
N PRO A 71 -1.32 -13.70 -18.30
CA PRO A 71 -0.27 -14.45 -18.99
C PRO A 71 -0.81 -15.73 -19.65
N SER A 72 -0.33 -16.03 -20.86
CA SER A 72 -0.45 -17.33 -21.49
C SER A 72 0.48 -18.36 -20.82
N ALA A 73 0.42 -19.62 -21.28
CA ALA A 73 1.09 -20.75 -20.60
C ALA A 73 2.60 -20.54 -20.31
N ASP A 74 3.30 -19.79 -21.16
CA ASP A 74 4.76 -19.63 -21.06
C ASP A 74 5.23 -18.28 -20.51
N SER A 75 4.30 -17.41 -20.09
CA SER A 75 4.62 -16.09 -19.57
C SER A 75 4.19 -15.93 -18.11
N LYS A 76 4.84 -14.99 -17.41
CA LYS A 76 4.51 -14.63 -16.04
C LYS A 76 4.29 -13.13 -15.93
N LEU A 77 3.41 -12.75 -15.02
CA LEU A 77 3.10 -11.36 -14.70
C LEU A 77 3.37 -11.12 -13.22
N LEU A 78 4.23 -10.15 -12.91
CA LEU A 78 4.36 -9.65 -11.55
C LEU A 78 3.44 -8.44 -11.37
N ILE A 79 2.54 -8.50 -10.40
CA ILE A 79 1.65 -7.39 -10.07
C ILE A 79 2.12 -6.77 -8.76
N ILE A 80 2.39 -5.48 -8.78
CA ILE A 80 2.75 -4.69 -7.59
C ILE A 80 1.58 -3.75 -7.30
N THR A 81 0.93 -3.93 -6.14
CA THR A 81 -0.14 -3.04 -5.71
C THR A 81 0.38 -2.05 -4.69
N PHE A 82 0.06 -0.76 -4.91
CA PHE A 82 0.61 0.30 -4.08
C PHE A 82 -0.35 1.49 -3.91
N SER A 83 0.05 2.41 -3.05
CA SER A 83 -0.51 3.76 -2.91
C SER A 83 0.65 4.73 -2.67
N PRO A 84 0.75 5.84 -3.40
CA PRO A 84 1.76 6.88 -3.20
C PRO A 84 1.88 7.39 -1.77
N GLY A 85 0.77 7.51 -1.06
CA GLY A 85 0.73 7.96 0.34
C GLY A 85 1.03 6.88 1.39
N CYS A 86 1.27 5.64 1.00
CA CYS A 86 1.47 4.52 1.92
C CYS A 86 2.94 4.39 2.38
N PRO A 87 3.26 4.56 3.67
CA PRO A 87 4.65 4.46 4.15
C PRO A 87 5.29 3.08 3.91
N ALA A 88 4.50 2.00 4.00
CA ALA A 88 4.98 0.64 3.73
C ALA A 88 5.32 0.44 2.24
N CYS A 89 4.58 1.10 1.34
CA CYS A 89 4.87 1.09 -0.09
C CYS A 89 6.17 1.85 -0.40
N GLN A 90 6.35 3.02 0.20
CA GLN A 90 7.58 3.80 0.08
C GLN A 90 8.81 3.02 0.56
N ALA A 91 8.67 2.27 1.67
CA ALA A 91 9.74 1.41 2.18
C ALA A 91 10.11 0.24 1.25
N ASN A 92 9.17 -0.20 0.38
CA ASN A 92 9.43 -1.26 -0.60
C ASN A 92 9.96 -0.73 -1.94
N GLN A 93 9.89 0.59 -2.19
CA GLN A 93 10.10 1.18 -3.52
C GLN A 93 11.41 0.79 -4.17
N ASP A 94 12.54 0.96 -3.47
CA ASP A 94 13.86 0.66 -4.02
C ASP A 94 14.02 -0.83 -4.36
N GLY A 95 13.46 -1.69 -3.52
CA GLY A 95 13.45 -3.13 -3.77
C GLY A 95 12.62 -3.51 -4.99
N TRP A 96 11.46 -2.90 -5.16
CA TRP A 96 10.62 -3.13 -6.34
C TRP A 96 11.26 -2.65 -7.62
N MET A 97 11.92 -1.49 -7.63
CA MET A 97 12.61 -0.99 -8.82
C MET A 97 13.75 -1.92 -9.26
N LYS A 98 14.54 -2.42 -8.30
CA LYS A 98 15.58 -3.42 -8.57
C LYS A 98 14.98 -4.73 -9.09
N LEU A 99 13.90 -5.18 -8.48
CA LEU A 99 13.19 -6.39 -8.91
C LEU A 99 12.66 -6.22 -10.34
N ALA A 100 11.94 -5.13 -10.64
CA ALA A 100 11.37 -4.86 -11.94
C ALA A 100 12.45 -4.89 -13.04
N SER A 101 13.53 -4.13 -12.87
CA SER A 101 14.63 -4.11 -13.84
C SER A 101 15.29 -5.48 -14.07
N THR A 102 15.30 -6.32 -13.05
CA THR A 102 15.83 -7.70 -13.18
C THR A 102 14.87 -8.59 -13.92
N LEU A 103 13.58 -8.47 -13.64
CA LEU A 103 12.53 -9.30 -14.24
C LEU A 103 12.27 -8.96 -15.71
N GLU A 104 12.34 -7.70 -16.10
CA GLU A 104 12.26 -7.26 -17.49
C GLU A 104 13.34 -7.94 -18.35
N ARG A 105 14.57 -8.04 -17.86
CA ARG A 105 15.66 -8.77 -18.55
C ARG A 105 15.39 -10.26 -18.70
N LYS A 106 14.47 -10.81 -17.89
CA LYS A 106 14.04 -12.23 -17.94
C LYS A 106 12.73 -12.44 -18.71
N GLY A 107 12.17 -11.38 -19.29
CA GLY A 107 10.90 -11.44 -20.01
C GLY A 107 9.67 -11.58 -19.10
N VAL A 108 9.81 -11.29 -17.81
CA VAL A 108 8.67 -11.23 -16.90
C VAL A 108 8.14 -9.81 -16.89
N HIS A 109 6.88 -9.64 -17.29
CA HIS A 109 6.23 -8.34 -17.28
C HIS A 109 5.89 -7.90 -15.85
N VAL A 110 6.06 -6.61 -15.55
CA VAL A 110 5.73 -6.04 -14.23
C VAL A 110 4.63 -5.02 -14.40
N LEU A 111 3.51 -5.24 -13.73
CA LEU A 111 2.35 -4.36 -13.75
C LEU A 111 2.22 -3.67 -12.39
N TRP A 112 2.13 -2.34 -12.41
CA TRP A 112 1.96 -1.50 -11.24
C TRP A 112 0.50 -1.07 -11.10
N VAL A 113 -0.16 -1.41 -10.01
CA VAL A 113 -1.57 -1.09 -9.79
C VAL A 113 -1.72 -0.21 -8.54
N SER A 114 -2.10 1.04 -8.75
CA SER A 114 -2.31 2.02 -7.69
C SER A 114 -3.75 2.05 -7.22
N ARG A 115 -3.97 2.27 -5.92
CA ARG A 115 -5.30 2.53 -5.36
C ARG A 115 -5.77 3.98 -5.55
N ASP A 116 -4.86 4.87 -5.89
CA ASP A 116 -5.12 6.31 -5.97
C ASP A 116 -5.58 6.72 -7.39
N PRO A 117 -6.16 7.93 -7.53
CA PRO A 117 -6.51 8.50 -8.82
C PRO A 117 -5.33 8.54 -9.79
N ILE A 118 -5.63 8.51 -11.08
CA ILE A 118 -4.59 8.40 -12.13
C ILE A 118 -3.62 9.59 -12.12
N GLU A 119 -4.06 10.78 -11.74
CA GLU A 119 -3.23 11.98 -11.66
C GLU A 119 -2.11 11.79 -10.63
N ILE A 120 -2.46 11.34 -9.42
CA ILE A 120 -1.53 11.07 -8.32
C ILE A 120 -0.62 9.88 -8.67
N THR A 121 -1.18 8.85 -9.29
CA THR A 121 -0.44 7.68 -9.75
C THR A 121 0.60 8.04 -10.79
N ARG A 122 0.24 8.88 -11.78
CA ARG A 122 1.15 9.34 -12.83
C ARG A 122 2.33 10.14 -12.26
N GLU A 123 2.05 11.09 -11.37
CA GLU A 123 3.09 11.88 -10.71
C GLU A 123 4.08 10.99 -9.96
N TYR A 124 3.57 10.01 -9.22
CA TYR A 124 4.39 9.03 -8.51
C TYR A 124 5.24 8.19 -9.47
N CYS A 125 4.66 7.66 -10.54
CA CYS A 125 5.37 6.86 -11.53
C CYS A 125 6.50 7.65 -12.19
N VAL A 126 6.25 8.87 -12.61
CA VAL A 126 7.28 9.76 -13.19
C VAL A 126 8.41 10.01 -12.19
N LYS A 127 8.08 10.33 -10.95
CA LYS A 127 9.06 10.59 -9.89
C LYS A 127 9.98 9.39 -9.63
N HIS A 128 9.47 8.19 -9.72
CA HIS A 128 10.19 6.96 -9.38
C HIS A 128 10.69 6.17 -10.61
N GLY A 129 10.50 6.70 -11.83
CA GLY A 129 10.97 6.05 -13.06
C GLY A 129 10.18 4.78 -13.42
N ILE A 130 8.92 4.68 -12.98
CA ILE A 130 8.02 3.59 -13.35
C ILE A 130 7.45 3.89 -14.75
N PRO A 131 7.55 2.96 -15.72
CA PRO A 131 6.95 3.16 -17.03
C PRO A 131 5.43 3.36 -16.92
N LEU A 132 4.94 4.44 -17.54
CA LEU A 132 3.50 4.76 -17.50
C LEU A 132 2.65 3.75 -18.27
N SER A 133 3.23 3.03 -19.23
CA SER A 133 2.61 1.92 -19.95
C SER A 133 2.29 0.72 -19.06
N ASP A 134 3.02 0.58 -17.96
CA ASP A 134 2.93 -0.56 -17.07
C ASP A 134 2.21 -0.21 -15.75
N ALA A 135 1.58 0.98 -15.71
CA ALA A 135 0.92 1.50 -14.53
C ALA A 135 -0.58 1.70 -14.75
N LEU A 136 -1.37 1.15 -13.85
CA LEU A 136 -2.82 1.34 -13.79
C LEU A 136 -3.25 1.98 -12.47
N ALA A 137 -4.29 2.80 -12.53
CA ALA A 137 -5.00 3.30 -11.36
C ALA A 137 -6.33 2.58 -11.19
N ASP A 138 -6.69 2.25 -9.97
CA ASP A 138 -7.98 1.62 -9.62
C ASP A 138 -8.72 2.45 -8.55
N PRO A 139 -9.10 3.72 -8.84
CA PRO A 139 -9.76 4.58 -7.87
C PRO A 139 -11.11 4.03 -7.39
N PRO A 140 -11.92 3.32 -8.20
CA PRO A 140 -13.13 2.66 -7.70
C PRO A 140 -12.85 1.36 -6.94
N HIS A 141 -11.59 0.97 -6.80
CA HIS A 141 -11.14 -0.25 -6.11
C HIS A 141 -11.76 -1.56 -6.65
N ARG A 142 -12.16 -1.59 -7.91
CA ARG A 142 -12.76 -2.78 -8.54
C ARG A 142 -11.73 -3.90 -8.68
N THR A 143 -10.56 -3.58 -9.20
CA THR A 143 -9.45 -4.53 -9.31
C THR A 143 -9.00 -5.01 -7.94
N PHE A 144 -8.88 -4.10 -6.96
CA PHE A 144 -8.55 -4.47 -5.59
C PHE A 144 -9.61 -5.38 -4.95
N ALA A 145 -10.90 -5.12 -5.19
CA ALA A 145 -11.98 -5.98 -4.70
C ALA A 145 -11.96 -7.36 -5.36
N GLN A 146 -11.76 -7.43 -6.67
CA GLN A 146 -11.67 -8.70 -7.42
C GLN A 146 -10.47 -9.54 -6.98
N LEU A 147 -9.35 -8.89 -6.69
CA LEU A 147 -8.13 -9.54 -6.20
C LEU A 147 -8.19 -9.92 -4.72
N GLY A 148 -9.24 -9.54 -4.00
CA GLY A 148 -9.29 -9.72 -2.55
C GLY A 148 -8.18 -8.96 -1.81
N LEU A 149 -7.76 -7.82 -2.35
CA LEU A 149 -6.68 -6.98 -1.80
C LEU A 149 -7.30 -5.86 -0.95
N ALA A 150 -7.49 -6.11 0.33
CA ALA A 150 -7.99 -5.09 1.25
C ALA A 150 -6.94 -4.02 1.56
N ARG A 151 -5.66 -4.34 1.47
CA ARG A 151 -4.54 -3.49 1.88
C ARG A 151 -3.44 -3.47 0.83
N VAL A 152 -2.67 -2.38 0.83
CA VAL A 152 -1.40 -2.26 0.11
C VAL A 152 -0.25 -2.15 1.12
N PRO A 153 0.97 -2.51 0.77
CA PRO A 153 1.40 -3.06 -0.51
C PRO A 153 1.20 -4.57 -0.64
N ASN A 154 1.09 -5.07 -1.88
CA ASN A 154 1.23 -6.48 -2.18
C ASN A 154 2.06 -6.68 -3.45
N THR A 155 2.80 -7.77 -3.49
CA THR A 155 3.54 -8.23 -4.67
C THR A 155 3.02 -9.63 -5.01
N LEU A 156 2.46 -9.79 -6.21
CA LEU A 156 1.80 -11.01 -6.66
C LEU A 156 2.51 -11.54 -7.89
N LEU A 157 2.83 -12.82 -7.91
CA LEU A 157 3.27 -13.50 -9.11
C LEU A 157 2.10 -14.29 -9.68
N VAL A 158 1.75 -13.99 -10.91
CA VAL A 158 0.69 -14.65 -11.67
C VAL A 158 1.33 -15.44 -12.79
N GLY A 159 1.06 -16.72 -12.83
CA GLY A 159 1.52 -17.63 -13.85
C GLY A 159 0.46 -17.89 -14.92
N ALA A 160 0.62 -19.03 -15.59
CA ALA A 160 -0.26 -19.46 -16.66
C ALA A 160 -1.75 -19.37 -16.28
N GLU A 161 -2.56 -18.99 -17.25
CA GLU A 161 -4.01 -18.93 -17.14
C GLU A 161 -4.51 -18.01 -16.00
N GLY A 162 -3.67 -17.07 -15.53
CA GLY A 162 -4.06 -16.17 -14.46
C GLY A 162 -4.02 -16.77 -13.05
N ARG A 163 -3.35 -17.90 -12.85
CA ARG A 163 -3.22 -18.51 -11.53
C ARG A 163 -2.18 -17.77 -10.68
N VAL A 164 -2.56 -17.35 -9.50
CA VAL A 164 -1.64 -16.74 -8.52
C VAL A 164 -0.68 -17.82 -8.00
N GLU A 165 0.59 -17.70 -8.35
CA GLU A 165 1.63 -18.63 -7.89
C GLU A 165 2.14 -18.28 -6.51
N LYS A 166 2.33 -16.97 -6.24
CA LYS A 166 2.90 -16.48 -5.00
C LYS A 166 2.36 -15.11 -4.61
N VAL A 167 2.29 -14.86 -3.32
CA VAL A 167 1.89 -13.58 -2.73
C VAL A 167 2.89 -13.18 -1.67
N TRP A 168 3.38 -11.94 -1.74
CA TRP A 168 4.15 -11.28 -0.69
C TRP A 168 3.38 -10.03 -0.26
N ALA A 169 2.80 -10.08 0.93
CA ALA A 169 1.93 -9.04 1.46
C ALA A 169 2.67 -8.10 2.40
N GLY A 170 2.33 -6.81 2.34
CA GLY A 170 2.83 -5.80 3.25
C GLY A 170 4.25 -5.32 2.96
N ARG A 171 4.81 -4.61 3.94
CA ARG A 171 6.22 -4.19 3.90
C ARG A 171 7.09 -5.43 3.97
N LEU A 172 7.99 -5.55 3.00
CA LEU A 172 8.97 -6.63 2.98
C LEU A 172 10.15 -6.25 3.86
N ASP A 173 10.44 -7.12 4.81
CA ASP A 173 11.67 -7.09 5.58
C ASP A 173 12.81 -7.80 4.82
N GLN A 174 13.95 -7.89 5.46
CA GLN A 174 15.12 -8.56 4.90
C GLN A 174 14.84 -10.00 4.45
N ALA A 175 14.11 -10.76 5.26
CA ALA A 175 13.78 -12.17 4.95
C ALA A 175 12.80 -12.25 3.78
N GLY A 176 11.80 -11.36 3.72
CA GLY A 176 10.85 -11.25 2.64
C GLY A 176 11.52 -10.95 1.29
N TRP A 177 12.42 -9.96 1.25
CA TRP A 177 13.20 -9.65 0.05
C TRP A 177 14.09 -10.80 -0.39
N LYS A 178 14.81 -11.44 0.56
CA LYS A 178 15.62 -12.62 0.27
C LYS A 178 14.80 -13.73 -0.37
N THR A 179 13.60 -14.01 0.18
CA THR A 179 12.70 -15.05 -0.32
C THR A 179 12.20 -14.70 -1.72
N LEU A 180 11.84 -13.43 -1.96
CA LEU A 180 11.33 -12.95 -3.23
C LEU A 180 12.40 -13.03 -4.32
N PHE A 181 13.61 -12.50 -4.09
CA PHE A 181 14.69 -12.58 -5.06
C PHE A 181 15.16 -14.02 -5.30
N ALA A 182 15.22 -14.86 -4.25
CA ALA A 182 15.57 -16.26 -4.39
C ALA A 182 14.58 -17.04 -5.28
N TYR A 183 13.30 -16.66 -5.25
CA TYR A 183 12.29 -17.27 -6.11
C TYR A 183 12.61 -17.06 -7.61
N PHE A 184 13.19 -15.93 -7.96
CA PHE A 184 13.61 -15.62 -9.32
C PHE A 184 15.07 -15.99 -9.63
N GLY A 185 15.75 -16.66 -8.70
CA GLY A 185 17.15 -17.09 -8.86
C GLY A 185 18.20 -16.01 -8.59
N GLU A 186 17.82 -14.85 -8.03
CA GLU A 186 18.66 -13.68 -7.81
C GLU A 186 19.21 -13.61 -6.38
N ARG A 187 20.17 -14.46 -6.04
CA ARG A 187 20.76 -14.50 -4.69
C ARG A 187 21.63 -13.30 -4.36
N GLN A 188 22.33 -12.74 -5.37
CA GLN A 188 23.27 -11.63 -5.17
C GLN A 188 22.56 -10.28 -4.96
N GLU A 189 21.45 -10.03 -5.64
CA GLU A 189 20.69 -8.78 -5.47
C GLU A 189 19.99 -8.70 -4.11
N ALA A 190 19.56 -9.83 -3.57
CA ALA A 190 19.09 -9.90 -2.18
C ALA A 190 20.16 -9.40 -1.19
N ALA A 191 21.42 -9.78 -1.36
CA ALA A 191 22.51 -9.38 -0.49
C ALA A 191 22.78 -7.86 -0.54
N SER A 192 22.73 -7.24 -1.72
CA SER A 192 22.96 -5.81 -1.89
C SER A 192 21.87 -4.93 -1.26
N LEU A 193 20.61 -5.36 -1.32
CA LEU A 193 19.50 -4.71 -0.62
C LEU A 193 19.65 -4.77 0.89
N LEU A 194 20.17 -5.88 1.40
CA LEU A 194 20.42 -6.09 2.81
C LEU A 194 21.43 -5.08 3.36
N GLN A 195 22.48 -4.81 2.61
CA GLN A 195 23.51 -3.84 3.00
C GLN A 195 23.02 -2.40 3.00
N SER A 196 22.15 -2.02 2.04
CA SER A 196 21.59 -0.66 1.97
C SER A 196 20.61 -0.35 3.10
N GLN A 197 19.88 -1.33 3.61
CA GLN A 197 18.95 -1.14 4.73
C GLN A 197 19.65 -1.08 6.10
N VAL A 198 20.79 -1.74 6.26
CA VAL A 198 21.61 -1.67 7.51
C VAL A 198 22.28 -0.30 7.64
N GLY A 199 22.62 0.37 6.54
CA GLY A 199 23.20 1.71 6.54
C GLY A 199 22.22 2.85 6.83
N ALA A 200 20.90 2.59 6.76
CA ALA A 200 19.83 3.56 6.97
C ALA A 200 19.23 3.56 8.37
N ASN A 201 19.82 2.86 9.34
CA ASN A 201 19.37 2.88 10.74
C ASN A 201 20.01 4.06 11.49
N PRO A 202 19.28 5.15 11.85
CA PRO A 202 19.88 6.35 12.45
C PRO A 202 20.10 6.24 13.96
N THR A 203 20.36 5.05 14.48
CA THR A 203 20.69 4.86 15.91
C THR A 203 22.10 4.33 16.10
N ARG A 204 23.09 5.11 15.62
CA ARG A 204 24.42 5.06 16.16
C ARG A 204 24.82 6.46 16.65
N CYS A 205 24.28 6.84 17.80
CA CYS A 205 24.97 7.80 18.66
C CYS A 205 26.25 7.11 19.16
N GLU A 206 27.30 7.19 18.38
CA GLU A 206 28.62 6.92 18.91
C GLU A 206 28.98 8.06 19.85
N SER A 207 28.98 7.74 21.15
CA SER A 207 29.63 8.44 22.22
C SER A 207 31.10 8.67 21.87
N LYS A 208 31.41 9.83 21.28
CA LYS A 208 32.75 10.39 21.36
C LYS A 208 32.86 11.02 22.73
N LEU A 209 33.23 10.26 23.71
CA LEU A 209 33.76 10.75 24.97
C LEU A 209 35.26 10.49 25.01
N SER A 210 35.97 11.61 24.86
CA SER A 210 37.20 11.96 25.55
C SER A 210 38.42 11.04 25.43
N GLU A 211 39.28 11.42 24.50
CA GLU A 211 40.73 11.41 24.81
C GLU A 211 41.29 12.81 24.62
N THR A 212 41.20 13.60 25.63
CA THR A 212 42.05 14.79 25.78
C THR A 212 42.62 14.77 27.17
N SER A 213 43.91 14.85 27.18
CA SER A 213 44.73 15.30 28.29
C SER A 213 45.32 14.25 29.22
N VAL A 214 46.54 13.86 28.94
CA VAL A 214 47.62 14.01 29.91
C VAL A 214 48.91 14.27 29.14
N LYS A 215 49.27 15.53 28.98
CA LYS A 215 50.65 15.98 28.89
C LYS A 215 50.85 16.95 30.02
N SER A 216 51.56 16.54 31.05
CA SER A 216 52.30 17.46 31.87
C SER A 216 53.44 16.76 32.58
N CYS A 217 54.61 17.40 32.47
CA CYS A 217 55.77 17.47 33.36
C CYS A 217 56.65 16.21 33.45
N LYS A 218 57.72 16.21 32.84
CA LYS A 218 58.97 16.92 33.02
C LYS A 218 59.88 16.74 31.82
#